data_d4bad2cb9952611ae3b32bfac4828ede
#
_entry.id   d4bad2cb9952611ae3b32bfac4828ede
#
_cell.length_a   1.000
_cell.length_b   1.000
_cell.length_c   1.000
_cell.angle_alpha   90.00
_cell.angle_beta   90.00
_cell.angle_gamma   90.00
#
_symmetry.space_group_name_H-M   'P 1'
#
loop_
_entity.id
_entity.type
_entity.pdbx_description
1 polymer ?
#
loop_
_entity_poly.entity_id
_entity_poly.type
_entity_poly.pdbx_seq_one_letter_code
_entity_poly.pdbx_strand_id
1 'polypeptide(L)'
;NPIAKCGMELLPDTYEVTDNFADADAVLVRSASMHDLELSDNLLAVARAGAGVNNIPLDKCAEKGIVVFNTPGANANGVKELVVAALLMASRDLVGGYNWVKDNAAEADIAKMVEKQKKNYAGNEILGKKLGVIGLGAIGAKVANVALKLGMQVYGYDPYVSVDAAWGLSKDVKHITNV
;
A
#
# COMPACT_ATOMS: atom_id res chain seq x y z
N ASN A 1 2.52 -4.70 -18.08
CA ASN A 1 3.14 -5.48 -17.03
C ASN A 1 2.16 -6.52 -16.46
N PRO A 2 2.64 -7.65 -15.94
CA PRO A 2 1.79 -8.81 -15.70
C PRO A 2 0.69 -8.55 -14.67
N ILE A 3 -0.50 -9.01 -14.98
CA ILE A 3 -1.62 -9.19 -14.06
C ILE A 3 -1.51 -10.58 -13.44
N ALA A 4 -1.92 -10.74 -12.19
CA ALA A 4 -1.85 -12.02 -11.51
C ALA A 4 -2.66 -13.11 -12.26
N LYS A 5 -2.09 -14.32 -12.36
CA LYS A 5 -2.71 -15.44 -13.10
C LYS A 5 -4.13 -15.74 -12.62
N CYS A 6 -4.37 -15.73 -11.31
CA CYS A 6 -5.70 -15.91 -10.72
C CYS A 6 -6.73 -14.86 -11.17
N GLY A 7 -6.29 -13.65 -11.55
CA GLY A 7 -7.18 -12.64 -12.12
C GLY A 7 -7.45 -12.89 -13.60
N MET A 8 -6.44 -13.33 -14.35
CA MET A 8 -6.58 -13.65 -15.77
C MET A 8 -7.47 -14.90 -15.99
N GLU A 9 -7.42 -15.87 -15.10
CA GLU A 9 -8.26 -17.08 -15.13
C GLU A 9 -9.76 -16.81 -14.92
N LEU A 10 -10.12 -15.59 -14.49
CA LEU A 10 -11.53 -15.18 -14.37
C LEU A 10 -12.13 -14.69 -15.68
N LEU A 11 -11.31 -14.45 -16.70
CA LEU A 11 -11.79 -14.06 -18.02
C LEU A 11 -12.45 -15.26 -18.68
N PRO A 12 -13.72 -15.16 -19.15
CA PRO A 12 -14.36 -16.24 -19.89
C PRO A 12 -13.71 -16.43 -21.27
N ASP A 13 -13.92 -17.59 -21.87
CA ASP A 13 -13.40 -17.98 -23.17
C ASP A 13 -13.78 -17.06 -24.34
N THR A 14 -14.70 -16.14 -24.11
CA THR A 14 -15.10 -15.10 -25.08
C THR A 14 -14.06 -13.99 -25.22
N TYR A 15 -13.08 -13.92 -24.32
CA TYR A 15 -12.00 -12.96 -24.37
C TYR A 15 -10.72 -13.62 -24.89
N GLU A 16 -10.10 -12.98 -25.87
CA GLU A 16 -8.77 -13.33 -26.34
C GLU A 16 -7.75 -12.40 -25.66
N VAL A 17 -6.70 -12.99 -25.07
CA VAL A 17 -5.62 -12.23 -24.45
C VAL A 17 -4.47 -12.08 -25.44
N THR A 18 -4.12 -10.85 -25.76
CA THR A 18 -3.03 -10.50 -26.69
C THR A 18 -2.01 -9.58 -26.02
N ASP A 19 -0.76 -9.67 -26.45
CA ASP A 19 0.29 -8.72 -26.10
C ASP A 19 0.38 -7.55 -27.09
N ASN A 20 -0.41 -7.57 -28.17
CA ASN A 20 -0.46 -6.49 -29.15
C ASN A 20 -1.43 -5.41 -28.70
N PHE A 21 -0.88 -4.30 -28.18
CA PHE A 21 -1.66 -3.18 -27.68
C PHE A 21 -2.53 -2.51 -28.76
N ALA A 22 -2.06 -2.49 -30.01
CA ALA A 22 -2.76 -1.82 -31.13
C ALA A 22 -4.10 -2.48 -31.49
N ASP A 23 -4.23 -3.79 -31.26
CA ASP A 23 -5.42 -4.58 -31.59
C ASP A 23 -6.36 -4.79 -30.39
N ALA A 24 -5.99 -4.24 -29.22
CA ALA A 24 -6.75 -4.47 -27.99
C ALA A 24 -8.03 -3.62 -27.93
N ASP A 25 -9.16 -4.24 -27.63
CA ASP A 25 -10.42 -3.56 -27.29
C ASP A 25 -10.44 -3.08 -25.83
N ALA A 26 -9.69 -3.75 -24.95
CA ALA A 26 -9.54 -3.37 -23.56
C ALA A 26 -8.14 -3.69 -23.02
N VAL A 27 -7.68 -2.90 -22.05
CA VAL A 27 -6.33 -3.04 -21.46
C VAL A 27 -6.42 -3.25 -19.95
N LEU A 28 -5.76 -4.29 -19.46
CA LEU A 28 -5.48 -4.48 -18.05
C LEU A 28 -4.07 -4.00 -17.75
N VAL A 29 -3.93 -2.99 -16.88
CA VAL A 29 -2.64 -2.41 -16.51
C VAL A 29 -2.46 -2.38 -15.01
N ARG A 30 -1.22 -2.50 -14.54
CA ARG A 30 -0.87 -2.34 -13.12
C ARG A 30 -0.08 -1.05 -12.88
N SER A 31 1.19 -1.01 -13.23
CA SER A 31 2.07 0.14 -12.95
C SER A 31 2.82 0.66 -14.18
N ALA A 32 2.68 0.01 -15.34
CA ALA A 32 3.28 0.51 -16.58
C ALA A 32 2.67 1.86 -16.98
N SER A 33 3.51 2.79 -17.44
CA SER A 33 3.04 4.05 -17.99
C SER A 33 2.35 3.83 -19.33
N MET A 34 1.23 4.50 -19.53
CA MET A 34 0.49 4.55 -20.80
C MET A 34 0.58 5.92 -21.46
N HIS A 35 1.33 6.88 -20.90
CA HIS A 35 1.37 8.26 -21.42
C HIS A 35 1.99 8.37 -22.80
N ASP A 36 2.95 7.48 -23.11
CA ASP A 36 3.68 7.47 -24.37
C ASP A 36 3.07 6.51 -25.41
N LEU A 37 1.97 5.82 -25.03
CA LEU A 37 1.28 4.90 -25.94
C LEU A 37 0.30 5.67 -26.85
N GLU A 38 0.25 5.24 -28.10
CA GLU A 38 -0.79 5.67 -29.03
C GLU A 38 -2.06 4.85 -28.78
N LEU A 39 -3.10 5.52 -28.29
CA LEU A 39 -4.38 4.88 -27.99
C LEU A 39 -5.12 4.62 -29.31
N SER A 40 -5.35 3.35 -29.63
CA SER A 40 -6.08 2.95 -30.85
C SER A 40 -7.55 3.38 -30.79
N ASP A 41 -8.19 3.52 -31.94
CA ASP A 41 -9.62 3.86 -32.02
C ASP A 41 -10.53 2.68 -31.62
N ASN A 42 -9.98 1.46 -31.55
CA ASN A 42 -10.69 0.26 -31.08
C ASN A 42 -10.72 0.15 -29.57
N LEU A 43 -9.84 0.88 -28.85
CA LEU A 43 -9.72 0.77 -27.41
C LEU A 43 -10.95 1.37 -26.70
N LEU A 44 -11.72 0.55 -26.04
CA LEU A 44 -12.95 0.95 -25.34
C LEU A 44 -12.75 1.15 -23.84
N ALA A 45 -11.82 0.42 -23.22
CA ALA A 45 -11.64 0.46 -21.77
C ALA A 45 -10.20 0.22 -21.32
N VAL A 46 -9.83 0.87 -20.22
CA VAL A 46 -8.60 0.60 -19.47
C VAL A 46 -8.97 0.28 -18.03
N ALA A 47 -8.56 -0.88 -17.53
CA ALA A 47 -8.75 -1.24 -16.14
C ALA A 47 -7.43 -1.37 -15.40
N ARG A 48 -7.25 -0.56 -14.34
CA ARG A 48 -6.04 -0.56 -13.53
C ARG A 48 -6.19 -1.46 -12.31
N ALA A 49 -5.30 -2.44 -12.18
CA ALA A 49 -5.14 -3.22 -10.95
C ALA A 49 -4.41 -2.37 -9.87
N GLY A 50 -5.14 -1.44 -9.28
CA GLY A 50 -4.64 -0.52 -8.26
C GLY A 50 -5.52 0.72 -8.10
N ALA A 51 -5.27 1.52 -7.05
CA ALA A 51 -6.09 2.68 -6.71
C ALA A 51 -5.74 3.93 -7.52
N GLY A 52 -4.45 4.26 -7.65
CA GLY A 52 -4.03 5.46 -8.38
C GLY A 52 -4.14 5.27 -9.90
N VAL A 53 -4.30 6.33 -10.65
CA VAL A 53 -4.41 6.31 -12.12
C VAL A 53 -3.41 7.24 -12.80
N ASN A 54 -2.39 7.66 -12.08
CA ASN A 54 -1.35 8.57 -12.55
C ASN A 54 -0.49 8.03 -13.70
N ASN A 55 -0.53 6.75 -13.98
CA ASN A 55 0.13 6.10 -15.10
C ASN A 55 -0.75 5.99 -16.36
N ILE A 56 -1.98 6.50 -16.31
CA ILE A 56 -2.96 6.47 -17.41
C ILE A 56 -3.23 7.91 -17.87
N PRO A 57 -3.19 8.22 -19.17
CA PRO A 57 -3.48 9.56 -19.70
C PRO A 57 -4.99 9.82 -19.72
N LEU A 58 -5.58 10.17 -18.57
CA LEU A 58 -7.03 10.28 -18.37
C LEU A 58 -7.69 11.26 -19.38
N ASP A 59 -7.07 12.39 -19.64
CA ASP A 59 -7.61 13.40 -20.57
C ASP A 59 -7.70 12.83 -21.98
N LYS A 60 -6.64 12.18 -22.47
CA LYS A 60 -6.65 11.51 -23.79
C LYS A 60 -7.68 10.38 -23.84
N CYS A 61 -7.84 9.62 -22.76
CA CYS A 61 -8.87 8.58 -22.70
C CYS A 61 -10.27 9.19 -22.79
N ALA A 62 -10.53 10.27 -22.05
CA ALA A 62 -11.83 10.95 -22.07
C ALA A 62 -12.15 11.54 -23.46
N GLU A 63 -11.18 12.18 -24.12
CA GLU A 63 -11.34 12.72 -25.48
C GLU A 63 -11.69 11.63 -26.51
N LYS A 64 -11.17 10.42 -26.34
CA LYS A 64 -11.44 9.26 -27.20
C LYS A 64 -12.65 8.42 -26.76
N GLY A 65 -13.32 8.78 -25.66
CA GLY A 65 -14.44 8.01 -25.12
C GLY A 65 -14.05 6.68 -24.46
N ILE A 66 -12.78 6.51 -24.09
CA ILE A 66 -12.25 5.31 -23.43
C ILE A 66 -12.58 5.37 -21.93
N VAL A 67 -13.28 4.34 -21.41
CA VAL A 67 -13.62 4.27 -20.00
C VAL A 67 -12.42 3.77 -19.18
N VAL A 68 -12.11 4.46 -18.07
CA VAL A 68 -11.02 4.05 -17.17
C VAL A 68 -11.57 3.57 -15.84
N PHE A 69 -11.20 2.35 -15.45
CA PHE A 69 -11.53 1.74 -14.18
C PHE A 69 -10.30 1.62 -13.30
N ASN A 70 -10.51 1.67 -11.99
CA ASN A 70 -9.49 1.39 -10.99
C ASN A 70 -10.05 0.52 -9.86
N THR A 71 -9.18 0.03 -8.96
CA THR A 71 -9.57 -0.84 -7.85
C THR A 71 -9.13 -0.25 -6.51
N PRO A 72 -9.76 0.86 -6.05
CA PRO A 72 -9.40 1.51 -4.80
C PRO A 72 -9.67 0.58 -3.61
N GLY A 73 -8.72 0.52 -2.67
CA GLY A 73 -8.87 -0.23 -1.42
C GLY A 73 -8.56 -1.73 -1.51
N ALA A 74 -8.40 -2.31 -2.70
CA ALA A 74 -8.17 -3.76 -2.86
C ALA A 74 -6.95 -4.28 -2.08
N ASN A 75 -5.86 -3.51 -2.03
CA ASN A 75 -4.63 -3.86 -1.30
C ASN A 75 -4.48 -3.13 0.05
N ALA A 76 -5.49 -2.38 0.50
CA ALA A 76 -5.37 -1.50 1.65
C ALA A 76 -5.03 -2.24 2.95
N ASN A 77 -5.53 -3.47 3.13
CA ASN A 77 -5.18 -4.28 4.29
C ASN A 77 -3.72 -4.71 4.29
N GLY A 78 -3.20 -5.19 3.16
CA GLY A 78 -1.79 -5.58 3.05
C GLY A 78 -0.85 -4.40 3.29
N VAL A 79 -1.17 -3.22 2.77
CA VAL A 79 -0.40 -2.00 3.03
C VAL A 79 -0.44 -1.62 4.51
N LYS A 80 -1.61 -1.68 5.18
CA LYS A 80 -1.74 -1.44 6.62
C LYS A 80 -0.82 -2.39 7.42
N GLU A 81 -0.78 -3.66 7.07
CA GLU A 81 0.07 -4.66 7.76
C GLU A 81 1.56 -4.33 7.59
N LEU A 82 1.97 -3.95 6.40
CA LEU A 82 3.35 -3.52 6.14
C LEU A 82 3.71 -2.25 6.92
N VAL A 83 2.79 -1.29 7.03
CA VAL A 83 3.00 -0.07 7.84
C VAL A 83 3.17 -0.43 9.32
N VAL A 84 2.37 -1.36 9.87
CA VAL A 84 2.52 -1.83 11.25
C VAL A 84 3.89 -2.47 11.46
N ALA A 85 4.31 -3.34 10.54
CA ALA A 85 5.65 -3.94 10.57
C ALA A 85 6.75 -2.87 10.57
N ALA A 86 6.64 -1.89 9.67
CA ALA A 86 7.60 -0.78 9.57
C ALA A 86 7.64 0.09 10.85
N LEU A 87 6.51 0.37 11.48
CA LEU A 87 6.44 1.11 12.76
C LEU A 87 7.21 0.36 13.87
N LEU A 88 7.04 -0.95 13.96
CA LEU A 88 7.73 -1.78 14.95
C LEU A 88 9.24 -1.86 14.66
N MET A 89 9.61 -2.04 13.39
CA MET A 89 11.01 -2.04 12.95
C MET A 89 11.70 -0.68 13.18
N ALA A 90 11.00 0.42 12.93
CA ALA A 90 11.53 1.77 13.20
C ALA A 90 11.71 2.06 14.70
N SER A 91 10.93 1.37 15.55
CA SER A 91 11.01 1.54 17.00
C SER A 91 12.10 0.69 17.64
N ARG A 92 12.55 -0.37 16.98
CA ARG A 92 13.54 -1.35 17.44
C ARG A 92 14.41 -1.78 16.27
N ASP A 93 15.71 -1.89 16.47
CA ASP A 93 16.62 -2.39 15.45
C ASP A 93 16.53 -3.92 15.30
N LEU A 94 15.41 -4.39 14.77
CA LEU A 94 15.18 -5.83 14.57
C LEU A 94 16.12 -6.41 13.51
N VAL A 95 16.41 -5.66 12.45
CA VAL A 95 17.30 -6.12 11.38
C VAL A 95 18.74 -6.20 11.85
N GLY A 96 19.22 -5.20 12.58
CA GLY A 96 20.57 -5.22 13.20
C GLY A 96 20.70 -6.36 14.19
N GLY A 97 19.71 -6.56 15.05
CA GLY A 97 19.70 -7.68 16.00
C GLY A 97 19.71 -9.05 15.30
N TYR A 98 18.91 -9.24 14.25
CA TYR A 98 18.92 -10.46 13.43
C TYR A 98 20.29 -10.71 12.78
N ASN A 99 20.86 -9.70 12.14
CA ASN A 99 22.15 -9.83 11.47
C ASN A 99 23.26 -10.16 12.47
N TRP A 100 23.25 -9.50 13.64
CA TRP A 100 24.23 -9.79 14.69
C TRP A 100 24.14 -11.25 15.16
N VAL A 101 22.93 -11.79 15.40
CA VAL A 101 22.76 -13.20 15.78
C VAL A 101 23.25 -14.13 14.67
N LYS A 102 22.92 -13.84 13.41
CA LYS A 102 23.32 -14.63 12.25
C LYS A 102 24.86 -14.69 12.12
N ASP A 103 25.51 -13.54 12.27
CA ASP A 103 26.98 -13.42 12.09
C ASP A 103 27.75 -14.11 13.21
N ASN A 104 27.14 -14.25 14.41
CA ASN A 104 27.75 -14.88 15.57
C ASN A 104 27.16 -16.26 15.91
N ALA A 105 26.35 -16.85 15.04
CA ALA A 105 25.63 -18.10 15.33
C ALA A 105 26.55 -19.32 15.60
N ALA A 106 27.79 -19.29 15.09
CA ALA A 106 28.76 -20.36 15.29
C ALA A 106 29.58 -20.24 16.60
N GLU A 107 29.44 -19.12 17.32
CA GLU A 107 30.21 -18.87 18.55
C GLU A 107 29.74 -19.78 19.70
N ALA A 108 30.66 -20.47 20.34
CA ALA A 108 30.36 -21.39 21.44
C ALA A 108 29.67 -20.69 22.64
N ASP A 109 29.98 -19.42 22.87
CA ASP A 109 29.49 -18.59 23.96
C ASP A 109 28.33 -17.67 23.56
N ILE A 110 27.64 -17.93 22.45
CA ILE A 110 26.59 -17.06 21.88
C ILE A 110 25.56 -16.62 22.92
N ALA A 111 25.13 -17.51 23.84
CA ALA A 111 24.16 -17.18 24.87
C ALA A 111 24.64 -16.06 25.80
N LYS A 112 25.92 -16.08 26.22
CA LYS A 112 26.51 -15.03 27.03
C LYS A 112 26.71 -13.73 26.26
N MET A 113 27.03 -13.85 24.97
CA MET A 113 27.20 -12.70 24.09
C MET A 113 25.86 -11.99 23.89
N VAL A 114 24.76 -12.72 23.66
CA VAL A 114 23.41 -12.15 23.54
C VAL A 114 23.05 -11.33 24.77
N GLU A 115 23.28 -11.84 25.98
CA GLU A 115 22.98 -11.12 27.21
C GLU A 115 23.72 -9.75 27.31
N LYS A 116 24.94 -9.69 26.82
CA LYS A 116 25.72 -8.43 26.79
C LYS A 116 25.25 -7.48 25.70
N GLN A 117 24.85 -8.01 24.54
CA GLN A 117 24.56 -7.23 23.33
C GLN A 117 23.11 -6.80 23.19
N LYS A 118 22.14 -7.52 23.79
CA LYS A 118 20.69 -7.24 23.67
C LYS A 118 20.31 -5.80 23.95
N LYS A 119 21.02 -5.11 24.81
CA LYS A 119 20.80 -3.69 25.15
C LYS A 119 20.95 -2.75 23.94
N ASN A 120 21.79 -3.12 22.96
CA ASN A 120 22.03 -2.31 21.77
C ASN A 120 20.84 -2.33 20.82
N TYR A 121 19.94 -3.31 20.94
CA TYR A 121 18.78 -3.52 20.09
C TYR A 121 17.43 -3.33 20.84
N ALA A 122 17.46 -2.82 22.07
CA ALA A 122 16.28 -2.69 22.93
C ALA A 122 15.19 -1.77 22.32
N GLY A 123 15.60 -0.64 21.74
CA GLY A 123 14.70 0.34 21.12
C GLY A 123 13.69 0.96 22.09
N ASN A 124 12.57 1.40 21.54
CA ASN A 124 11.48 2.04 22.28
C ASN A 124 10.15 1.33 22.03
N GLU A 125 9.24 1.40 22.98
CA GLU A 125 7.85 0.99 22.79
C GLU A 125 7.06 2.06 21.99
N ILE A 126 6.09 1.62 21.21
CA ILE A 126 5.17 2.51 20.48
C ILE A 126 3.97 2.94 21.33
N LEU A 127 3.72 2.25 22.44
CA LEU A 127 2.65 2.57 23.40
C LEU A 127 2.76 4.05 23.84
N GLY A 128 1.65 4.77 23.76
CA GLY A 128 1.55 6.18 24.14
C GLY A 128 2.23 7.17 23.18
N LYS A 129 2.96 6.69 22.18
CA LYS A 129 3.56 7.60 21.18
C LYS A 129 2.51 8.19 20.25
N LYS A 130 2.82 9.35 19.69
CA LYS A 130 1.97 10.06 18.74
C LYS A 130 2.26 9.59 17.31
N LEU A 131 1.19 9.33 16.55
CA LEU A 131 1.24 9.03 15.12
C LEU A 131 0.40 10.06 14.37
N GLY A 132 1.01 10.78 13.43
CA GLY A 132 0.30 11.59 12.44
C GLY A 132 -0.01 10.75 11.21
N VAL A 133 -1.25 10.79 10.72
CA VAL A 133 -1.69 10.15 9.49
C VAL A 133 -2.20 11.23 8.55
N ILE A 134 -1.49 11.43 7.44
CA ILE A 134 -1.87 12.36 6.37
C ILE A 134 -2.54 11.55 5.26
N GLY A 135 -3.81 11.88 4.99
CA GLY A 135 -4.67 11.11 4.10
C GLY A 135 -5.40 9.98 4.84
N LEU A 136 -6.72 10.16 5.05
CA LEU A 136 -7.58 9.21 5.77
C LEU A 136 -8.47 8.40 4.82
N GLY A 137 -7.97 8.12 3.61
CA GLY A 137 -8.62 7.23 2.65
C GLY A 137 -8.55 5.75 3.08
N ALA A 138 -8.74 4.84 2.12
CA ALA A 138 -8.85 3.39 2.37
C ALA A 138 -7.68 2.78 3.17
N ILE A 139 -6.47 3.29 3.02
CA ILE A 139 -5.27 2.83 3.76
C ILE A 139 -5.15 3.60 5.08
N GLY A 140 -5.15 4.92 5.03
CA GLY A 140 -4.89 5.77 6.20
C GLY A 140 -5.88 5.53 7.35
N ALA A 141 -7.17 5.35 7.07
CA ALA A 141 -8.17 5.02 8.07
C ALA A 141 -7.88 3.66 8.75
N LYS A 142 -7.44 2.65 7.98
CA LYS A 142 -7.06 1.34 8.55
C LYS A 142 -5.80 1.44 9.41
N VAL A 143 -4.80 2.23 8.99
CA VAL A 143 -3.57 2.50 9.76
C VAL A 143 -3.91 3.24 11.05
N ALA A 144 -4.71 4.31 10.99
CA ALA A 144 -5.15 5.07 12.15
C ALA A 144 -5.85 4.17 13.18
N ASN A 145 -6.80 3.35 12.72
CA ASN A 145 -7.56 2.46 13.60
C ASN A 145 -6.69 1.38 14.27
N VAL A 146 -5.73 0.78 13.54
CA VAL A 146 -4.85 -0.23 14.13
C VAL A 146 -3.83 0.39 15.09
N ALA A 147 -3.32 1.58 14.79
CA ALA A 147 -2.39 2.27 15.66
C ALA A 147 -3.02 2.62 17.03
N LEU A 148 -4.30 3.01 17.06
CA LEU A 148 -5.06 3.17 18.31
C LEU A 148 -5.10 1.87 19.11
N LYS A 149 -5.35 0.73 18.45
CA LYS A 149 -5.37 -0.60 19.11
C LYS A 149 -4.00 -1.02 19.65
N LEU A 150 -2.92 -0.50 19.06
CA LEU A 150 -1.54 -0.66 19.56
C LEU A 150 -1.20 0.34 20.68
N GLY A 151 -2.17 1.12 21.15
CA GLY A 151 -2.01 2.07 22.25
C GLY A 151 -1.34 3.38 21.87
N MET A 152 -1.25 3.72 20.59
CA MET A 152 -0.73 5.01 20.13
C MET A 152 -1.81 6.11 20.23
N GLN A 153 -1.37 7.36 20.31
CA GLN A 153 -2.23 8.53 20.14
C GLN A 153 -2.23 8.91 18.65
N VAL A 154 -3.37 8.86 18.00
CA VAL A 154 -3.44 9.08 16.54
C VAL A 154 -4.03 10.44 16.21
N TYR A 155 -3.36 11.15 15.32
CA TYR A 155 -3.75 12.45 14.77
C TYR A 155 -3.91 12.30 13.27
N GLY A 156 -5.09 12.64 12.74
CA GLY A 156 -5.42 12.49 11.33
C GLY A 156 -5.62 13.85 10.65
N TYR A 157 -5.06 13.97 9.45
CA TYR A 157 -5.26 15.10 8.55
C TYR A 157 -5.71 14.61 7.19
N ASP A 158 -6.86 15.06 6.73
CA ASP A 158 -7.34 14.87 5.36
C ASP A 158 -8.40 15.94 5.04
N PRO A 159 -8.10 16.94 4.19
CA PRO A 159 -9.05 17.98 3.82
C PRO A 159 -10.16 17.48 2.88
N TYR A 160 -10.03 16.26 2.33
CA TYR A 160 -10.95 15.68 1.33
C TYR A 160 -11.55 14.35 1.78
N VAL A 161 -11.56 14.07 3.10
CA VAL A 161 -12.09 12.82 3.63
C VAL A 161 -13.54 12.62 3.18
N SER A 162 -13.83 11.45 2.58
CA SER A 162 -15.21 11.11 2.21
C SER A 162 -16.05 10.75 3.44
N VAL A 163 -17.36 10.90 3.34
CA VAL A 163 -18.28 10.51 4.42
C VAL A 163 -18.11 9.04 4.78
N ASP A 164 -17.99 8.15 3.78
CA ASP A 164 -17.81 6.72 4.00
C ASP A 164 -16.48 6.40 4.72
N ALA A 165 -15.40 7.08 4.36
CA ALA A 165 -14.11 6.93 5.05
C ALA A 165 -14.21 7.42 6.51
N ALA A 166 -14.90 8.52 6.75
CA ALA A 166 -15.12 9.06 8.10
C ALA A 166 -15.94 8.09 8.97
N TRP A 167 -16.95 7.43 8.43
CA TRP A 167 -17.72 6.41 9.16
C TRP A 167 -16.87 5.19 9.55
N GLY A 168 -15.85 4.87 8.77
CA GLY A 168 -14.91 3.78 9.07
C GLY A 168 -13.82 4.16 10.07
N LEU A 169 -13.68 5.43 10.43
CA LEU A 169 -12.64 5.94 11.31
C LEU A 169 -13.10 5.89 12.79
N SER A 170 -12.20 5.45 13.68
CA SER A 170 -12.47 5.51 15.11
C SER A 170 -12.64 6.96 15.59
N LYS A 171 -13.62 7.18 16.48
CA LYS A 171 -13.84 8.48 17.16
C LYS A 171 -12.63 8.96 17.98
N ASP A 172 -11.72 8.07 18.32
CA ASP A 172 -10.53 8.38 19.13
C ASP A 172 -9.37 8.92 18.27
N VAL A 173 -9.51 8.94 16.95
CA VAL A 173 -8.60 9.66 16.07
C VAL A 173 -8.84 11.16 16.21
N LYS A 174 -7.78 11.88 16.60
CA LYS A 174 -7.86 13.34 16.79
C LYS A 174 -7.71 14.03 15.44
N HIS A 175 -8.73 14.78 15.04
CA HIS A 175 -8.64 15.60 13.82
C HIS A 175 -7.70 16.78 14.03
N ILE A 176 -6.81 17.02 13.07
CA ILE A 176 -5.96 18.22 12.99
C ILE A 176 -6.19 18.92 11.66
N THR A 177 -6.10 20.24 11.67
CA THR A 177 -6.36 21.11 10.52
C THR A 177 -5.09 21.63 9.86
N ASN A 178 -3.94 21.47 10.52
CA ASN A 178 -2.62 21.86 10.02
C ASN A 178 -1.63 20.70 10.25
N VAL A 179 -0.67 20.56 9.34
CA VAL A 179 0.44 19.59 9.38
C VAL A 179 1.74 20.34 9.65
#